data_945c5f7437b05cfb0472c2f76e08f84f
#
_entry.id   945c5f7437b05cfb0472c2f76e08f84f
#
_cell.length_a   1.000
_cell.length_b   1.000
_cell.length_c   1.000
_cell.angle_alpha   90.00
_cell.angle_beta   90.00
_cell.angle_gamma   90.00
#
_symmetry.space_group_name_H-M   'P 1'
#
loop_
_entity.id
_entity.type
_entity.pdbx_description
1 polymer ?
#
loop_
_entity_poly.entity_id
_entity_poly.type
_entity_poly.pdbx_seq_one_letter_code
_entity_poly.pdbx_strand_id
1 'polypeptide(L)'
;MDFKFLNLYIENIRNFTESDLLFTSLKPPYSPLSYSSINAIFIKIDKAFRKLHPIYFDHTNIDSVQKITPHVCRHTWAYITLAFAIKKYRNESLSKLSISSNEIMQKALEDLRVLGGWSTNSIMPNYYAKRFIVDSANLLNLQRISEEIWEL
;
A
#
# COMPACT_ATOMS: atom_id res chain seq x y z
N MET A 1 -7.71 6.52 11.70
CA MET A 1 -8.14 5.38 10.85
C MET A 1 -9.61 5.15 11.16
N ASP A 2 -10.45 5.22 10.15
CA ASP A 2 -11.90 5.03 10.36
C ASP A 2 -12.20 3.53 10.45
N PHE A 3 -12.44 3.02 11.65
CA PHE A 3 -12.77 1.62 11.93
C PHE A 3 -14.22 1.26 11.58
N LYS A 4 -14.98 2.17 10.98
CA LYS A 4 -16.40 1.99 10.68
C LYS A 4 -16.66 0.71 9.87
N PHE A 5 -15.88 0.47 8.81
CA PHE A 5 -16.04 -0.74 8.00
C PHE A 5 -15.65 -2.02 8.74
N LEU A 6 -14.65 -1.95 9.63
CA LEU A 6 -14.25 -3.08 10.44
C LEU A 6 -15.33 -3.44 11.46
N ASN A 7 -15.90 -2.43 12.12
CA ASN A 7 -17.00 -2.64 13.05
C ASN A 7 -18.24 -3.21 12.34
N LEU A 8 -18.61 -2.67 11.17
CA LEU A 8 -19.70 -3.23 10.36
C LEU A 8 -19.45 -4.69 9.97
N TYR A 9 -18.21 -5.05 9.64
CA TYR A 9 -17.85 -6.44 9.36
C TYR A 9 -18.02 -7.32 10.59
N ILE A 10 -17.51 -6.89 11.76
CA ILE A 10 -17.59 -7.64 13.01
C ILE A 10 -19.05 -7.84 13.43
N GLU A 11 -19.86 -6.80 13.33
CA GLU A 11 -21.24 -6.80 13.83
C GLU A 11 -22.21 -7.53 12.90
N ASN A 12 -22.02 -7.45 11.58
CA ASN A 12 -23.02 -7.90 10.61
C ASN A 12 -22.60 -9.11 9.77
N ILE A 13 -21.29 -9.38 9.62
CA ILE A 13 -20.80 -10.42 8.72
C ILE A 13 -20.05 -11.51 9.46
N ARG A 14 -19.18 -11.14 10.42
CA ARG A 14 -18.43 -12.10 11.21
C ARG A 14 -19.38 -12.87 12.12
N ASN A 15 -19.47 -14.19 11.91
CA ASN A 15 -20.24 -15.03 12.80
C ASN A 15 -19.59 -15.09 14.18
N PHE A 16 -20.43 -15.22 15.21
CA PHE A 16 -19.97 -15.46 16.57
C PHE A 16 -19.20 -16.79 16.62
N THR A 17 -17.93 -16.70 16.95
CA THR A 17 -17.01 -17.81 17.08
C THR A 17 -16.10 -17.56 18.27
N GLU A 18 -15.67 -18.61 18.93
CA GLU A 18 -14.68 -18.53 20.01
C GLU A 18 -13.26 -18.19 19.51
N SER A 19 -13.09 -18.07 18.19
CA SER A 19 -11.80 -17.70 17.60
C SER A 19 -11.46 -16.25 17.85
N ASP A 20 -10.26 -15.98 18.34
CA ASP A 20 -9.69 -14.64 18.48
C ASP A 20 -9.31 -14.01 17.13
N LEU A 21 -9.39 -14.78 16.03
CA LEU A 21 -9.03 -14.31 14.71
C LEU A 21 -10.14 -13.48 14.09
N LEU A 22 -9.78 -12.34 13.53
CA LEU A 22 -10.72 -11.41 12.90
C LEU A 22 -11.40 -12.03 11.67
N PHE A 23 -10.67 -12.71 10.81
CA PHE A 23 -11.17 -13.29 9.57
C PHE A 23 -11.33 -14.80 9.68
N THR A 24 -12.56 -15.25 9.64
CA THR A 24 -12.95 -16.67 9.71
C THR A 24 -13.79 -17.07 8.51
N SER A 25 -13.96 -18.38 8.32
CA SER A 25 -14.93 -18.93 7.37
C SER A 25 -16.34 -18.44 7.72
N LEU A 26 -17.17 -18.14 6.70
CA LEU A 26 -18.58 -17.79 6.88
C LEU A 26 -19.48 -19.00 7.13
N LYS A 27 -18.92 -20.21 7.06
CA LYS A 27 -19.64 -21.48 7.29
C LYS A 27 -19.05 -22.21 8.50
N PRO A 28 -19.88 -22.92 9.28
CA PRO A 28 -19.36 -23.78 10.34
C PRO A 28 -18.26 -24.74 9.82
N PRO A 29 -17.26 -25.00 10.62
CA PRO A 29 -17.01 -24.61 12.01
C PRO A 29 -16.38 -23.23 12.24
N TYR A 30 -16.54 -22.28 11.31
CA TYR A 30 -16.01 -20.90 11.38
C TYR A 30 -14.49 -20.83 11.63
N SER A 31 -13.78 -21.76 11.03
CA SER A 31 -12.33 -21.88 11.16
C SER A 31 -11.59 -20.68 10.58
N PRO A 32 -10.35 -20.40 11.00
CA PRO A 32 -9.50 -19.37 10.40
C PRO A 32 -9.40 -19.55 8.89
N LEU A 33 -9.37 -18.42 8.17
CA LEU A 33 -9.14 -18.47 6.72
C LEU A 33 -7.74 -19.02 6.43
N SER A 34 -7.68 -20.09 5.66
CA SER A 34 -6.41 -20.65 5.18
C SER A 34 -5.77 -19.70 4.13
N TYR A 35 -4.46 -19.84 3.94
CA TYR A 35 -3.76 -19.14 2.86
C TYR A 35 -4.38 -19.40 1.48
N SER A 36 -4.78 -20.65 1.21
CA SER A 36 -5.45 -21.02 -0.04
C SER A 36 -6.78 -20.31 -0.23
N SER A 37 -7.57 -20.15 0.85
CA SER A 37 -8.82 -19.40 0.82
C SER A 37 -8.60 -17.91 0.51
N ILE A 38 -7.61 -17.30 1.14
CA ILE A 38 -7.22 -15.92 0.86
C ILE A 38 -6.77 -15.78 -0.60
N ASN A 39 -5.92 -16.68 -1.08
CA ASN A 39 -5.46 -16.66 -2.46
C ASN A 39 -6.62 -16.81 -3.47
N ALA A 40 -7.60 -17.67 -3.18
CA ALA A 40 -8.79 -17.83 -4.02
C ALA A 40 -9.64 -16.54 -4.09
N ILE A 41 -9.72 -15.78 -3.00
CA ILE A 41 -10.37 -14.46 -2.98
C ILE A 41 -9.62 -13.51 -3.93
N PHE A 42 -8.29 -13.44 -3.83
CA PHE A 42 -7.49 -12.58 -4.71
C PHE A 42 -7.58 -12.96 -6.19
N ILE A 43 -7.67 -14.25 -6.52
CA ILE A 43 -7.92 -14.70 -7.90
C ILE A 43 -9.27 -14.17 -8.43
N LYS A 44 -10.32 -14.16 -7.59
CA LYS A 44 -11.62 -13.61 -7.96
C LYS A 44 -11.56 -12.08 -8.14
N ILE A 45 -10.87 -11.38 -7.24
CA ILE A 45 -10.65 -9.94 -7.33
C ILE A 45 -9.90 -9.59 -8.63
N ASP A 46 -8.79 -10.28 -8.94
CA ASP A 46 -8.01 -10.06 -10.14
C ASP A 46 -8.85 -10.24 -11.41
N LYS A 47 -9.64 -11.31 -11.49
CA LYS A 47 -10.55 -11.55 -12.62
C LYS A 47 -11.60 -10.45 -12.77
N ALA A 48 -12.22 -10.03 -11.67
CA ALA A 48 -13.23 -8.98 -11.68
C ALA A 48 -12.63 -7.63 -12.08
N PHE A 49 -11.46 -7.29 -11.56
CA PHE A 49 -10.79 -6.04 -11.85
C PHE A 49 -10.31 -5.97 -13.31
N ARG A 50 -9.77 -7.06 -13.86
CA ARG A 50 -9.43 -7.15 -15.30
C ARG A 50 -10.63 -6.89 -16.20
N LYS A 51 -11.79 -7.39 -15.81
CA LYS A 51 -13.04 -7.17 -16.58
C LYS A 51 -13.50 -5.71 -16.53
N LEU A 52 -13.38 -5.07 -15.37
CA LEU A 52 -13.85 -3.69 -15.16
C LEU A 52 -12.85 -2.64 -15.68
N HIS A 53 -11.57 -2.95 -15.62
CA HIS A 53 -10.48 -2.01 -15.92
C HIS A 53 -9.40 -2.63 -16.81
N PRO A 54 -9.73 -3.05 -18.05
CA PRO A 54 -8.81 -3.77 -18.93
C PRO A 54 -7.54 -2.97 -19.26
N ILE A 55 -7.64 -1.66 -19.31
CA ILE A 55 -6.52 -0.76 -19.65
C ILE A 55 -5.31 -0.91 -18.73
N TYR A 56 -5.51 -1.25 -17.45
CA TYR A 56 -4.42 -1.45 -16.50
C TYR A 56 -3.68 -2.78 -16.68
N PHE A 57 -4.19 -3.67 -17.52
CA PHE A 57 -3.62 -4.99 -17.79
C PHE A 57 -3.14 -5.14 -19.24
N ASP A 58 -3.19 -4.07 -20.00
CA ASP A 58 -2.67 -4.06 -21.35
C ASP A 58 -1.15 -4.12 -21.32
N HIS A 59 -0.58 -5.20 -21.85
CA HIS A 59 0.86 -5.46 -21.87
C HIS A 59 1.64 -4.48 -22.75
N THR A 60 0.97 -3.70 -23.58
CA THR A 60 1.59 -2.62 -24.37
C THR A 60 1.87 -1.40 -23.49
N ASN A 61 1.25 -1.31 -22.32
CA ASN A 61 1.47 -0.24 -21.38
C ASN A 61 2.61 -0.59 -20.41
N ILE A 62 3.60 0.28 -20.30
CA ILE A 62 4.74 0.15 -19.37
C ILE A 62 4.29 0.00 -17.91
N ASP A 63 3.19 0.65 -17.54
CA ASP A 63 2.63 0.65 -16.19
C ASP A 63 1.63 -0.49 -15.95
N SER A 64 1.57 -1.48 -16.85
CA SER A 64 0.61 -2.55 -16.76
C SER A 64 0.77 -3.41 -15.50
N VAL A 65 -0.35 -3.70 -14.84
CA VAL A 65 -0.41 -4.59 -13.68
C VAL A 65 -0.45 -6.04 -14.16
N GLN A 66 0.53 -6.84 -13.79
CA GLN A 66 0.56 -8.25 -14.19
C GLN A 66 -0.51 -9.07 -13.49
N LYS A 67 -0.66 -8.91 -12.18
CA LYS A 67 -1.63 -9.65 -11.35
C LYS A 67 -1.88 -8.96 -10.03
N ILE A 68 -3.12 -8.94 -9.58
CA ILE A 68 -3.49 -8.47 -8.24
C ILE A 68 -3.30 -9.62 -7.25
N THR A 69 -2.39 -9.43 -6.30
CA THR A 69 -2.06 -10.39 -5.25
C THR A 69 -2.00 -9.69 -3.89
N PRO A 70 -2.08 -10.41 -2.77
CA PRO A 70 -1.88 -9.82 -1.44
C PRO A 70 -0.55 -9.05 -1.35
N HIS A 71 0.49 -9.56 -2.00
CA HIS A 71 1.81 -8.94 -2.01
C HIS A 71 1.80 -7.60 -2.76
N VAL A 72 1.18 -7.54 -3.93
CA VAL A 72 1.02 -6.28 -4.70
C VAL A 72 0.22 -5.26 -3.89
N CYS A 73 -0.87 -5.67 -3.26
CA CYS A 73 -1.64 -4.77 -2.40
C CYS A 73 -0.82 -4.24 -1.21
N ARG A 74 0.02 -5.08 -0.61
CA ARG A 74 0.94 -4.64 0.46
C ARG A 74 1.98 -3.65 -0.04
N HIS A 75 2.52 -3.85 -1.24
CA HIS A 75 3.43 -2.88 -1.87
C HIS A 75 2.75 -1.54 -2.13
N THR A 76 1.57 -1.57 -2.72
CA THR A 76 0.78 -0.36 -3.01
C THR A 76 0.44 0.39 -1.72
N TRP A 77 0.00 -0.33 -0.69
CA TRP A 77 -0.28 0.25 0.62
C TRP A 77 0.95 0.93 1.22
N ALA A 78 2.10 0.26 1.21
CA ALA A 78 3.35 0.81 1.76
C ALA A 78 3.79 2.06 0.99
N TYR A 79 3.68 2.05 -0.34
CA TYR A 79 4.00 3.19 -1.20
C TYR A 79 3.12 4.40 -0.88
N ILE A 80 1.81 4.22 -0.83
CA ILE A 80 0.84 5.28 -0.53
C ILE A 80 1.05 5.82 0.89
N THR A 81 1.28 4.94 1.86
CA THR A 81 1.53 5.33 3.26
C THR A 81 2.80 6.19 3.36
N LEU A 82 3.87 5.78 2.70
CA LEU A 82 5.13 6.53 2.69
C LEU A 82 4.97 7.89 2.01
N ALA A 83 4.32 7.94 0.84
CA ALA A 83 4.02 9.18 0.13
C ALA A 83 3.22 10.17 1.00
N PHE A 84 2.20 9.66 1.67
CA PHE A 84 1.37 10.46 2.57
C PHE A 84 2.15 10.97 3.78
N ALA A 85 2.94 10.13 4.44
CA ALA A 85 3.76 10.52 5.58
C ALA A 85 4.79 11.60 5.20
N ILE A 86 5.48 11.44 4.07
CA ILE A 86 6.43 12.44 3.57
C ILE A 86 5.73 13.77 3.28
N LYS A 87 4.57 13.75 2.61
CA LYS A 87 3.79 14.94 2.33
C LYS A 87 3.36 15.66 3.63
N LYS A 88 2.88 14.90 4.60
CA LYS A 88 2.50 15.41 5.92
C LYS A 88 3.68 16.11 6.61
N TYR A 89 4.82 15.45 6.72
CA TYR A 89 6.00 16.00 7.42
C TYR A 89 6.64 17.17 6.67
N ARG A 90 6.58 17.20 5.34
CA ARG A 90 6.97 18.40 4.56
C ARG A 90 6.10 19.59 4.89
N ASN A 91 4.79 19.43 4.93
CA ASN A 91 3.86 20.52 5.26
C ASN A 91 4.07 21.01 6.70
N GLU A 92 4.31 20.13 7.65
CA GLU A 92 4.63 20.49 9.03
C GLU A 92 5.98 21.22 9.14
N SER A 93 6.96 20.84 8.31
CA SER A 93 8.28 21.48 8.26
C SER A 93 8.23 22.90 7.67
N LEU A 94 7.35 23.16 6.72
CA LEU A 94 7.15 24.50 6.16
C LEU A 94 6.59 25.49 7.19
N SER A 95 5.86 24.97 8.20
CA SER A 95 5.30 25.79 9.28
C SER A 95 6.24 25.98 10.49
N LYS A 96 7.29 25.17 10.60
CA LYS A 96 8.25 25.15 11.72
C LYS A 96 9.67 25.09 11.13
N LEU A 97 10.43 26.18 11.21
CA LEU A 97 11.80 26.25 10.69
C LEU A 97 12.63 24.98 10.97
N SER A 98 13.14 24.38 9.87
CA SER A 98 14.23 23.41 9.77
C SER A 98 14.01 21.97 10.29
N ILE A 99 13.24 21.18 9.57
CA ILE A 99 13.41 19.73 9.58
C ILE A 99 14.14 19.35 8.28
N SER A 100 15.24 18.62 8.36
CA SER A 100 15.98 18.19 7.16
C SER A 100 15.20 17.12 6.37
N SER A 101 15.46 17.03 5.06
CA SER A 101 14.84 15.97 4.23
C SER A 101 15.11 14.54 4.74
N ASN A 102 16.28 14.33 5.37
CA ASN A 102 16.63 13.06 5.97
C ASN A 102 15.76 12.75 7.20
N GLU A 103 15.50 13.72 8.05
CA GLU A 103 14.63 13.55 9.22
C GLU A 103 13.19 13.26 8.81
N ILE A 104 12.70 13.92 7.76
CA ILE A 104 11.38 13.63 7.19
C ILE A 104 11.30 12.18 6.72
N MET A 105 12.31 11.72 5.99
CA MET A 105 12.36 10.34 5.51
C MET A 105 12.42 9.33 6.67
N GLN A 106 13.24 9.58 7.69
CA GLN A 106 13.35 8.69 8.85
C GLN A 106 12.04 8.60 9.64
N LYS A 107 11.35 9.71 9.85
CA LYS A 107 10.03 9.72 10.49
C LYS A 107 8.98 8.95 9.66
N ALA A 108 8.97 9.15 8.35
CA ALA A 108 8.06 8.45 7.46
C ALA A 108 8.31 6.93 7.42
N LEU A 109 9.58 6.51 7.48
CA LEU A 109 9.98 5.10 7.57
C LEU A 109 9.56 4.48 8.90
N GLU A 110 9.69 5.20 10.00
CA GLU A 110 9.26 4.74 11.31
C GLU A 110 7.74 4.58 11.37
N ASP A 111 6.96 5.54 10.85
CA ASP A 111 5.51 5.40 10.72
C ASP A 111 5.13 4.18 9.88
N LEU A 112 5.81 3.99 8.74
CA LEU A 112 5.59 2.84 7.88
C LEU A 112 5.89 1.52 8.62
N ARG A 113 6.98 1.48 9.41
CA ARG A 113 7.39 0.32 10.21
C ARG A 113 6.31 -0.05 11.22
N VAL A 114 5.84 0.92 12.00
CA VAL A 114 4.82 0.73 13.03
C VAL A 114 3.49 0.29 12.41
N LEU A 115 3.01 1.00 11.38
CA LEU A 115 1.76 0.69 10.71
C LEU A 115 1.79 -0.65 9.98
N GLY A 116 2.97 -1.07 9.51
CA GLY A 116 3.17 -2.34 8.83
C GLY A 116 3.32 -3.54 9.78
N GLY A 117 3.40 -3.28 11.09
CA GLY A 117 3.59 -4.31 12.11
C GLY A 117 4.97 -4.98 12.03
N TRP A 118 6.00 -4.28 11.53
CA TRP A 118 7.34 -4.82 11.46
C TRP A 118 8.13 -4.55 12.74
N SER A 119 9.01 -5.50 13.09
CA SER A 119 9.93 -5.34 14.21
C SER A 119 10.89 -4.17 14.00
N THR A 120 11.48 -3.67 15.11
CA THR A 120 12.43 -2.55 15.11
C THR A 120 13.64 -2.79 14.18
N ASN A 121 14.07 -4.04 14.05
CA ASN A 121 15.23 -4.41 13.22
C ASN A 121 14.85 -4.83 11.80
N SER A 122 13.59 -4.67 11.39
CA SER A 122 13.13 -5.07 10.06
C SER A 122 13.69 -4.15 8.98
N ILE A 123 14.24 -4.74 7.92
CA ILE A 123 14.69 -4.04 6.70
C ILE A 123 13.55 -3.70 5.74
N MET A 124 12.34 -4.21 6.00
CA MET A 124 11.20 -4.07 5.07
C MET A 124 10.79 -2.62 4.80
N PRO A 125 10.75 -1.70 5.77
CA PRO A 125 10.46 -0.30 5.49
C PRO A 125 11.43 0.31 4.48
N ASN A 126 12.73 0.03 4.62
CA ASN A 126 13.76 0.51 3.70
C ASN A 126 13.60 -0.08 2.29
N TYR A 127 13.17 -1.34 2.19
CA TYR A 127 12.88 -1.96 0.89
C TYR A 127 11.77 -1.23 0.13
N TYR A 128 10.69 -0.86 0.80
CA TYR A 128 9.61 -0.09 0.20
C TYR A 128 10.03 1.36 -0.11
N ALA A 129 10.80 1.98 0.77
CA ALA A 129 11.33 3.33 0.55
C ALA A 129 12.25 3.40 -0.67
N LYS A 130 13.08 2.41 -0.89
CA LYS A 130 13.97 2.35 -2.05
C LYS A 130 13.20 2.46 -3.37
N ARG A 131 12.10 1.71 -3.49
CA ARG A 131 11.22 1.79 -4.66
C ARG A 131 10.58 3.17 -4.79
N PHE A 132 10.04 3.72 -3.72
CA PHE A 132 9.46 5.06 -3.71
C PHE A 132 10.47 6.13 -4.16
N ILE A 133 11.72 6.06 -3.69
CA ILE A 133 12.77 7.00 -4.06
C ILE A 133 13.10 6.89 -5.55
N VAL A 134 13.22 5.67 -6.07
CA VAL A 134 13.50 5.44 -7.50
C VAL A 134 12.37 5.96 -8.37
N ASP A 135 11.12 5.65 -8.05
CA ASP A 135 9.96 6.12 -8.81
C ASP A 135 9.83 7.64 -8.77
N SER A 136 10.08 8.26 -7.61
CA SER A 136 10.09 9.72 -7.46
C SER A 136 11.21 10.40 -8.27
N ALA A 137 12.40 9.81 -8.30
CA ALA A 137 13.52 10.30 -9.09
C ALA A 137 13.24 10.19 -10.60
N ASN A 138 12.63 9.11 -11.05
CA ASN A 138 12.23 8.92 -12.45
C ASN A 138 11.19 9.99 -12.88
N LEU A 139 10.19 10.27 -12.04
CA LEU A 139 9.21 11.33 -12.32
C LEU A 139 9.87 12.69 -12.44
N LEU A 140 10.80 13.04 -11.55
CA LEU A 140 11.54 14.29 -11.62
C LEU A 140 12.37 14.40 -12.91
N ASN A 141 13.01 13.30 -13.32
CA ASN A 141 13.77 13.28 -14.57
C ASN A 141 12.86 13.46 -15.79
N LEU A 142 11.70 12.83 -15.82
CA LEU A 142 10.73 12.98 -16.90
C LEU A 142 10.21 14.42 -16.99
N GLN A 143 9.91 15.06 -15.85
CA GLN A 143 9.52 16.47 -15.82
C GLN A 143 10.61 17.37 -16.36
N ARG A 144 11.85 17.19 -15.89
CA ARG A 144 13.01 17.96 -16.39
C ARG A 144 13.18 17.83 -17.90
N ILE A 145 13.13 16.60 -18.43
CA ILE A 145 13.26 16.36 -19.87
C ILE A 145 12.11 17.06 -20.63
N SER A 146 10.89 17.04 -20.11
CA SER A 146 9.75 17.69 -20.75
C SER A 146 9.88 19.24 -20.75
N GLU A 147 10.42 19.82 -19.69
CA GLU A 147 10.66 21.25 -19.58
C GLU A 147 11.82 21.70 -20.50
N GLU A 148 12.96 20.98 -20.50
CA GLU A 148 14.11 21.29 -21.35
C GLU A 148 13.83 21.15 -22.86
N ILE A 149 12.90 20.28 -23.29
CA ILE A 149 12.54 20.12 -24.71
C ILE A 149 11.70 21.29 -25.26
N TRP A 150 11.00 22.04 -24.40
CA TRP A 150 10.14 23.13 -24.84
C TRP A 150 10.80 24.51 -24.75
N GLU A 151 12.01 24.62 -24.19
CA GLU A 151 12.81 25.86 -24.15
C GLU A 151 13.81 25.99 -25.31
N LEU A 152 13.80 25.05 -26.27
CA LEU A 152 14.57 25.07 -27.53
C LEU A 152 13.69 25.50 -28.72
#